data_969a2278a9e836b4da332cf65f477747
#
_entry.id   969a2278a9e836b4da332cf65f477747
#
_cell.length_a   1.000
_cell.length_b   1.000
_cell.length_c   1.000
_cell.angle_alpha   90.00
_cell.angle_beta   90.00
_cell.angle_gamma   90.00
#
_symmetry.space_group_name_H-M   'P 1'
#
loop_
_entity.id
_entity.type
_entity.pdbx_description
1 polymer ?
#
loop_
_entity_poly.entity_id
_entity_poly.type
_entity_poly.pdbx_seq_one_letter_code
_entity_poly.pdbx_strand_id
1 'polypeptide(L)'
;MDIVTIDFETYYDREYSLSKMTTEAYLRDKRFEVIGVAIKINDGKTCWYENMDEAFNDLPTNYCVLAHNTIFDGSIFRWKYRKEPKFWLDTMSMARPKHNLTTGCSLSALSKYYKLGTKGTEVLHSIGKRKADFTPQELKAYAEYCINDVELTYKLFKKLSKGFPLSELMVIDQTLRMFINPTVELDKELLVNHLSSIKHNKQQ
;
A
#
# COMPACT_ATOMS: atom_id res chain seq x y z
N MET A 1 5.14 9.52 -18.56
CA MET A 1 5.15 8.39 -17.61
C MET A 1 3.75 8.25 -17.09
N ASP A 2 3.18 7.05 -17.23
CA ASP A 2 1.80 6.78 -16.81
C ASP A 2 1.70 6.60 -15.30
N ILE A 3 0.55 6.95 -14.73
CA ILE A 3 0.25 6.74 -13.31
C ILE A 3 -0.63 5.51 -13.18
N VAL A 4 -0.13 4.48 -12.54
CA VAL A 4 -0.86 3.27 -12.21
C VAL A 4 -1.24 3.35 -10.73
N THR A 5 -2.49 3.65 -10.44
CA THR A 5 -3.03 3.68 -9.07
C THR A 5 -3.52 2.30 -8.71
N ILE A 6 -3.08 1.77 -7.58
CA ILE A 6 -3.39 0.42 -7.11
C ILE A 6 -3.88 0.42 -5.66
N ASP A 7 -4.66 -0.61 -5.33
CA ASP A 7 -5.04 -0.95 -3.97
C ASP A 7 -5.27 -2.47 -3.90
N PHE A 8 -4.55 -3.15 -3.00
CA PHE A 8 -4.65 -4.61 -2.82
C PHE A 8 -5.54 -4.95 -1.64
N GLU A 9 -6.47 -5.85 -1.87
CA GLU A 9 -7.25 -6.46 -0.81
C GLU A 9 -6.67 -7.83 -0.46
N THR A 10 -6.47 -8.06 0.85
CA THR A 10 -5.79 -9.25 1.34
C THR A 10 -6.54 -9.88 2.51
N TYR A 11 -6.32 -11.17 2.74
CA TYR A 11 -6.86 -11.87 3.92
C TYR A 11 -6.30 -11.25 5.21
N TYR A 12 -7.16 -11.03 6.18
CA TYR A 12 -6.79 -10.67 7.55
C TYR A 12 -7.82 -11.19 8.55
N ASP A 13 -7.37 -11.36 9.79
CA ASP A 13 -8.23 -11.75 10.92
C ASP A 13 -7.83 -10.98 12.21
N ARG A 14 -8.43 -11.37 13.34
CA ARG A 14 -8.20 -10.69 14.62
C ARG A 14 -6.77 -10.82 15.15
N GLU A 15 -6.06 -11.90 14.80
CA GLU A 15 -4.69 -12.19 15.22
C GLU A 15 -3.68 -11.90 14.11
N TYR A 16 -4.12 -11.95 12.86
CA TYR A 16 -3.31 -11.72 11.67
C TYR A 16 -3.76 -10.44 10.97
N SER A 17 -3.15 -9.34 11.30
CA SER A 17 -3.48 -8.02 10.74
C SER A 17 -2.33 -7.04 10.89
N LEU A 18 -2.34 -5.98 10.08
CA LEU A 18 -1.35 -4.89 10.16
C LEU A 18 -1.39 -4.09 11.47
N SER A 19 -2.44 -4.23 12.27
CA SER A 19 -2.48 -3.66 13.63
C SER A 19 -1.72 -4.50 14.66
N LYS A 20 -1.40 -5.76 14.34
CA LYS A 20 -0.71 -6.72 15.21
C LYS A 20 0.70 -7.06 14.73
N MET A 21 0.98 -6.85 13.45
CA MET A 21 2.21 -7.31 12.80
C MET A 21 2.83 -6.17 11.99
N THR A 22 4.16 -6.23 11.80
CA THR A 22 4.82 -5.36 10.80
C THR A 22 4.40 -5.76 9.40
N THR A 23 4.48 -4.84 8.44
CA THR A 23 4.18 -5.13 7.03
C THR A 23 4.99 -6.33 6.52
N GLU A 24 6.28 -6.41 6.85
CA GLU A 24 7.12 -7.53 6.44
C GLU A 24 6.63 -8.86 7.03
N ALA A 25 6.40 -8.91 8.36
CA ALA A 25 5.91 -10.13 9.02
C ALA A 25 4.56 -10.57 8.44
N TYR A 26 3.66 -9.63 8.18
CA TYR A 26 2.36 -9.89 7.57
C TYR A 26 2.50 -10.49 6.17
N LEU A 27 3.29 -9.87 5.30
CA LEU A 27 3.47 -10.33 3.92
C LEU A 27 4.24 -11.65 3.79
N ARG A 28 5.13 -11.96 4.75
CA ARG A 28 5.92 -13.21 4.75
C ARG A 28 5.22 -14.36 5.47
N ASP A 29 4.14 -14.11 6.19
CA ASP A 29 3.38 -15.14 6.90
C ASP A 29 2.71 -16.11 5.90
N LYS A 30 2.61 -17.39 6.28
CA LYS A 30 1.97 -18.43 5.46
C LYS A 30 0.47 -18.20 5.24
N ARG A 31 -0.16 -17.35 6.07
CA ARG A 31 -1.58 -16.97 5.95
C ARG A 31 -1.83 -15.93 4.87
N PHE A 32 -0.77 -15.26 4.37
CA PHE A 32 -0.91 -14.21 3.38
C PHE A 32 -1.61 -14.70 2.12
N GLU A 33 -2.68 -14.01 1.75
CA GLU A 33 -3.46 -14.29 0.55
C GLU A 33 -3.96 -12.97 -0.04
N VAL A 34 -3.77 -12.77 -1.34
CA VAL A 34 -4.38 -11.67 -2.08
C VAL A 34 -5.77 -12.10 -2.54
N ILE A 35 -6.78 -11.35 -2.16
CA ILE A 35 -8.16 -11.55 -2.60
C ILE A 35 -8.35 -10.96 -3.99
N GLY A 36 -7.82 -9.75 -4.21
CA GLY A 36 -7.80 -9.09 -5.50
C GLY A 36 -7.10 -7.75 -5.46
N VAL A 37 -7.10 -7.05 -6.57
CA VAL A 37 -6.51 -5.71 -6.72
C VAL A 37 -7.39 -4.84 -7.61
N ALA A 38 -7.58 -3.58 -7.24
CA ALA A 38 -8.12 -2.57 -8.13
C ALA A 38 -6.97 -1.78 -8.77
N ILE A 39 -7.07 -1.54 -10.08
CA ILE A 39 -6.07 -0.82 -10.87
C ILE A 39 -6.75 0.26 -11.70
N LYS A 40 -6.15 1.46 -11.67
CA LYS A 40 -6.51 2.58 -12.54
C LYS A 40 -5.26 3.08 -13.25
N ILE A 41 -5.32 3.21 -14.57
CA ILE A 41 -4.25 3.80 -15.38
C ILE A 41 -4.69 5.20 -15.79
N ASN A 42 -3.98 6.22 -15.32
CA ASN A 42 -4.27 7.64 -15.57
C ASN A 42 -5.76 7.98 -15.28
N ASP A 43 -6.41 8.72 -16.15
CA ASP A 43 -7.84 9.05 -16.08
C ASP A 43 -8.76 7.94 -16.63
N GLY A 44 -8.23 6.73 -16.92
CA GLY A 44 -9.00 5.59 -17.40
C GLY A 44 -9.97 5.03 -16.36
N LYS A 45 -10.71 4.00 -16.76
CA LYS A 45 -11.62 3.28 -15.86
C LYS A 45 -10.83 2.49 -14.84
N THR A 46 -11.27 2.48 -13.58
CA THR A 46 -10.76 1.57 -12.56
C THR A 46 -11.36 0.19 -12.73
N CYS A 47 -10.52 -0.83 -12.78
CA CYS A 47 -10.90 -2.22 -12.92
C CYS A 47 -10.46 -3.03 -11.71
N TRP A 48 -11.30 -4.00 -11.30
CA TRP A 48 -10.98 -5.00 -10.29
C TRP A 48 -10.51 -6.28 -10.96
N TYR A 49 -9.49 -6.89 -10.37
CA TYR A 49 -8.91 -8.15 -10.83
C TYR A 49 -8.74 -9.12 -9.66
N GLU A 50 -9.21 -10.34 -9.87
CA GLU A 50 -8.96 -11.47 -8.97
C GLU A 50 -7.78 -12.33 -9.43
N ASN A 51 -7.45 -12.23 -10.71
CA ASN A 51 -6.30 -12.88 -11.33
C ASN A 51 -5.20 -11.83 -11.56
N MET A 52 -4.06 -12.04 -10.91
CA MET A 52 -2.94 -11.09 -10.96
C MET A 52 -2.20 -11.09 -12.30
N ASP A 53 -2.21 -12.21 -13.03
CA ASP A 53 -1.62 -12.24 -14.38
C ASP A 53 -2.43 -11.35 -15.33
N GLU A 54 -3.76 -11.40 -15.26
CA GLU A 54 -4.63 -10.50 -16.01
C GLU A 54 -4.45 -9.04 -15.58
N ALA A 55 -4.35 -8.79 -14.27
CA ALA A 55 -4.18 -7.45 -13.71
C ALA A 55 -2.91 -6.75 -14.24
N PHE A 56 -1.86 -7.51 -14.54
CA PHE A 56 -0.56 -6.95 -14.88
C PHE A 56 -0.20 -7.07 -16.37
N ASN A 57 -1.04 -7.71 -17.19
CA ASN A 57 -0.80 -7.85 -18.64
C ASN A 57 -0.79 -6.50 -19.37
N ASP A 58 -1.66 -5.59 -18.95
CA ASP A 58 -1.86 -4.31 -19.64
C ASP A 58 -1.10 -3.14 -18.98
N LEU A 59 -0.17 -3.45 -18.05
CA LEU A 59 0.64 -2.39 -17.44
C LEU A 59 1.52 -1.70 -18.48
N PRO A 60 1.58 -0.35 -18.46
CA PRO A 60 2.46 0.40 -19.35
C PRO A 60 3.93 0.05 -19.13
N THR A 61 4.78 0.23 -20.14
CA THR A 61 6.23 -0.01 -20.02
C THR A 61 6.96 1.07 -19.22
N ASN A 62 6.40 2.29 -19.16
CA ASN A 62 6.98 3.43 -18.47
C ASN A 62 5.95 4.07 -17.53
N TYR A 63 5.92 3.59 -16.29
CA TYR A 63 4.91 3.98 -15.31
C TYR A 63 5.49 4.24 -13.91
N CYS A 64 4.75 5.01 -13.14
CA CYS A 64 4.86 5.09 -11.68
C CYS A 64 3.67 4.39 -11.02
N VAL A 65 3.90 3.85 -9.83
CA VAL A 65 2.83 3.28 -9.00
C VAL A 65 2.43 4.28 -7.93
N LEU A 66 1.14 4.48 -7.79
CA LEU A 66 0.51 5.33 -6.78
C LEU A 66 -0.39 4.47 -5.89
N ALA A 67 -0.26 4.62 -4.57
CA ALA A 67 -1.20 4.07 -3.61
C ALA A 67 -1.40 5.04 -2.42
N HIS A 68 -2.25 4.66 -1.48
CA HIS A 68 -2.39 5.35 -0.20
C HIS A 68 -1.77 4.49 0.91
N ASN A 69 -0.58 4.84 1.40
CA ASN A 69 0.33 4.01 2.19
C ASN A 69 1.06 2.95 1.33
N THR A 70 1.73 3.43 0.32
CA THR A 70 2.37 2.64 -0.74
C THR A 70 3.38 1.59 -0.25
N ILE A 71 3.90 1.70 0.99
CA ILE A 71 4.73 0.65 1.60
C ILE A 71 4.03 -0.70 1.54
N PHE A 72 2.73 -0.76 1.82
CA PHE A 72 1.97 -2.01 1.82
C PHE A 72 1.78 -2.55 0.40
N ASP A 73 1.10 -1.79 -0.44
CA ASP A 73 0.77 -2.20 -1.82
C ASP A 73 2.01 -2.39 -2.68
N GLY A 74 2.99 -1.49 -2.53
CA GLY A 74 4.26 -1.57 -3.23
C GLY A 74 5.05 -2.81 -2.86
N SER A 75 5.02 -3.22 -1.59
CA SER A 75 5.69 -4.46 -1.15
C SER A 75 5.01 -5.70 -1.73
N ILE A 76 3.68 -5.74 -1.78
CA ILE A 76 2.94 -6.82 -2.46
C ILE A 76 3.35 -6.86 -3.93
N PHE A 77 3.26 -5.73 -4.61
CA PHE A 77 3.58 -5.58 -6.02
C PHE A 77 5.00 -6.04 -6.36
N ARG A 78 5.98 -5.69 -5.52
CA ARG A 78 7.38 -6.04 -5.71
C ARG A 78 7.73 -7.45 -5.24
N TRP A 79 7.36 -7.83 -4.01
CA TRP A 79 7.84 -9.07 -3.39
C TRP A 79 7.08 -10.30 -3.85
N LYS A 80 5.78 -10.16 -4.13
CA LYS A 80 4.94 -11.29 -4.58
C LYS A 80 4.92 -11.41 -6.10
N TYR A 81 4.86 -10.28 -6.81
CA TYR A 81 4.65 -10.28 -8.26
C TYR A 81 5.87 -9.81 -9.06
N ARG A 82 6.98 -9.45 -8.38
CA ARG A 82 8.25 -9.04 -9.01
C ARG A 82 8.11 -7.88 -10.00
N LYS A 83 7.09 -7.07 -9.84
CA LYS A 83 6.88 -5.86 -10.66
C LYS A 83 7.64 -4.69 -10.06
N GLU A 84 8.18 -3.83 -10.91
CA GLU A 84 8.96 -2.68 -10.48
C GLU A 84 8.64 -1.47 -11.35
N PRO A 85 8.04 -0.41 -10.79
CA PRO A 85 7.79 0.82 -11.52
C PRO A 85 9.06 1.68 -11.60
N LYS A 86 9.04 2.69 -12.48
CA LYS A 86 10.10 3.69 -12.53
C LYS A 86 10.11 4.61 -11.32
N PHE A 87 8.95 4.79 -10.67
CA PHE A 87 8.79 5.72 -9.54
C PHE A 87 7.63 5.27 -8.64
N TRP A 88 7.79 5.45 -7.32
CA TRP A 88 6.76 5.20 -6.33
C TRP A 88 6.16 6.52 -5.84
N LEU A 89 4.85 6.61 -5.82
CA LEU A 89 4.08 7.73 -5.30
C LEU A 89 3.24 7.28 -4.11
N ASP A 90 3.10 8.15 -3.09
CA ASP A 90 2.32 7.84 -1.89
C ASP A 90 1.54 9.06 -1.42
N THR A 91 0.22 8.99 -1.55
CA THR A 91 -0.65 10.09 -1.12
C THR A 91 -0.66 10.31 0.39
N MET A 92 -0.41 9.28 1.22
CA MET A 92 -0.29 9.45 2.66
C MET A 92 0.96 10.28 3.01
N SER A 93 2.12 9.93 2.44
CA SER A 93 3.37 10.67 2.64
C SER A 93 3.26 12.10 2.13
N MET A 94 2.64 12.32 0.96
CA MET A 94 2.37 13.68 0.44
C MET A 94 1.46 14.51 1.36
N ALA A 95 0.52 13.89 2.08
CA ALA A 95 -0.40 14.58 2.97
C ALA A 95 0.22 14.96 4.32
N ARG A 96 1.19 14.18 4.82
CA ARG A 96 1.78 14.34 6.16
C ARG A 96 2.25 15.76 6.50
N PRO A 97 3.00 16.48 5.66
CA PRO A 97 3.50 17.80 6.00
C PRO A 97 2.38 18.81 6.35
N LYS A 98 1.20 18.63 5.75
CA LYS A 98 0.09 19.57 5.91
C LYS A 98 -1.00 19.09 6.88
N HIS A 99 -1.23 17.78 6.96
CA HIS A 99 -2.44 17.21 7.56
C HIS A 99 -2.20 16.39 8.82
N ASN A 100 -0.95 15.97 9.09
CA ASN A 100 -0.66 15.02 10.17
C ASN A 100 -1.13 15.51 11.56
N LEU A 101 -1.01 16.80 11.86
CA LEU A 101 -1.38 17.38 13.14
C LEU A 101 -2.80 17.97 13.18
N THR A 102 -3.54 17.94 12.08
CA THR A 102 -4.86 18.58 11.97
C THR A 102 -5.95 17.60 11.58
N THR A 103 -6.01 17.25 10.30
CA THR A 103 -7.04 16.39 9.70
C THR A 103 -6.76 14.91 9.90
N GLY A 104 -5.48 14.55 10.07
CA GLY A 104 -4.99 13.19 9.93
C GLY A 104 -4.75 12.80 8.46
N CYS A 105 -4.01 11.70 8.24
CA CYS A 105 -3.55 11.30 6.91
C CYS A 105 -4.24 10.03 6.39
N SER A 106 -5.32 9.55 7.02
CA SER A 106 -6.09 8.44 6.47
C SER A 106 -6.85 8.85 5.21
N LEU A 107 -7.04 7.93 4.26
CA LEU A 107 -7.79 8.18 3.03
C LEU A 107 -9.19 8.74 3.32
N SER A 108 -9.87 8.18 4.33
CA SER A 108 -11.19 8.65 4.76
C SER A 108 -11.18 10.10 5.23
N ALA A 109 -10.24 10.46 6.12
CA ALA A 109 -10.15 11.83 6.66
C ALA A 109 -9.83 12.85 5.55
N LEU A 110 -8.87 12.52 4.67
CA LEU A 110 -8.47 13.38 3.55
C LEU A 110 -9.56 13.49 2.49
N SER A 111 -10.25 12.41 2.18
CA SER A 111 -11.37 12.43 1.23
C SER A 111 -12.51 13.32 1.72
N LYS A 112 -12.82 13.27 3.02
CA LYS A 112 -13.79 14.17 3.65
C LYS A 112 -13.33 15.63 3.61
N TYR A 113 -12.07 15.89 3.98
CA TYR A 113 -11.51 17.24 4.01
C TYR A 113 -11.53 17.89 2.62
N TYR A 114 -11.10 17.15 1.59
CA TYR A 114 -11.07 17.65 0.20
C TYR A 114 -12.38 17.48 -0.56
N LYS A 115 -13.43 16.94 0.06
CA LYS A 115 -14.76 16.69 -0.55
C LYS A 115 -14.67 15.83 -1.81
N LEU A 116 -13.86 14.74 -1.77
CA LEU A 116 -13.63 13.86 -2.92
C LEU A 116 -14.66 12.73 -3.04
N GLY A 117 -15.37 12.43 -1.97
CA GLY A 117 -16.30 11.33 -1.83
C GLY A 117 -16.23 10.70 -0.44
N THR A 118 -16.99 9.63 -0.23
CA THR A 118 -17.00 8.86 1.03
C THR A 118 -16.30 7.53 0.82
N LYS A 119 -15.45 7.15 1.79
CA LYS A 119 -14.91 5.80 1.86
C LYS A 119 -15.99 4.85 2.37
N GLY A 120 -16.17 3.69 1.73
CA GLY A 120 -17.10 2.65 2.18
C GLY A 120 -16.69 2.01 3.52
N THR A 121 -17.56 1.14 4.05
CA THR A 121 -17.36 0.43 5.33
C THR A 121 -17.40 -1.10 5.17
N GLU A 122 -17.46 -1.61 3.95
CA GLU A 122 -17.66 -3.02 3.58
C GLU A 122 -16.55 -3.94 4.09
N VAL A 123 -15.35 -3.40 4.35
CA VAL A 123 -14.21 -4.11 4.94
C VAL A 123 -14.55 -4.79 6.27
N LEU A 124 -15.51 -4.25 7.04
CA LEU A 124 -15.92 -4.85 8.32
C LEU A 124 -16.52 -6.25 8.18
N HIS A 125 -17.02 -6.62 7.01
CA HIS A 125 -17.61 -7.92 6.73
C HIS A 125 -16.64 -8.96 6.15
N SER A 126 -15.38 -8.57 5.87
CA SER A 126 -14.35 -9.43 5.29
C SER A 126 -13.40 -10.06 6.31
N ILE A 127 -13.52 -9.69 7.61
CA ILE A 127 -12.65 -10.21 8.68
C ILE A 127 -12.74 -11.73 8.75
N GLY A 128 -11.58 -12.41 8.59
CA GLY A 128 -11.48 -13.86 8.66
C GLY A 128 -11.94 -14.60 7.41
N LYS A 129 -12.35 -13.90 6.34
CA LYS A 129 -12.73 -14.51 5.07
C LYS A 129 -11.55 -14.59 4.10
N ARG A 130 -11.30 -15.80 3.62
CA ARG A 130 -10.40 -16.05 2.50
C ARG A 130 -11.14 -15.83 1.18
N LYS A 131 -10.42 -15.76 0.08
CA LYS A 131 -11.03 -15.56 -1.26
C LYS A 131 -12.15 -16.57 -1.54
N ALA A 132 -11.95 -17.83 -1.17
CA ALA A 132 -12.92 -18.90 -1.38
C ALA A 132 -14.18 -18.81 -0.49
N ASP A 133 -14.15 -17.99 0.56
CA ASP A 133 -15.27 -17.86 1.51
C ASP A 133 -16.28 -16.77 1.12
N PHE A 134 -15.95 -15.97 0.10
CA PHE A 134 -16.84 -14.93 -0.38
C PHE A 134 -17.92 -15.49 -1.30
N THR A 135 -19.16 -15.11 -1.05
CA THR A 135 -20.22 -15.26 -2.06
C THR A 135 -19.97 -14.29 -3.22
N PRO A 136 -20.50 -14.56 -4.43
CA PRO A 136 -20.35 -13.63 -5.56
C PRO A 136 -20.83 -12.20 -5.27
N GLN A 137 -21.90 -12.06 -4.48
CA GLN A 137 -22.41 -10.75 -4.08
C GLN A 137 -21.48 -10.01 -3.12
N GLU A 138 -20.93 -10.71 -2.14
CA GLU A 138 -19.97 -10.13 -1.20
C GLU A 138 -18.68 -9.74 -1.90
N LEU A 139 -18.16 -10.59 -2.78
CA LEU A 139 -16.94 -10.30 -3.54
C LEU A 139 -17.13 -9.09 -4.46
N LYS A 140 -18.33 -8.95 -5.07
CA LYS A 140 -18.67 -7.77 -5.87
C LYS A 140 -18.70 -6.50 -5.02
N ALA A 141 -19.33 -6.53 -3.85
CA ALA A 141 -19.36 -5.38 -2.94
C ALA A 141 -17.95 -5.00 -2.46
N TYR A 142 -17.11 -6.00 -2.19
CA TYR A 142 -15.72 -5.82 -1.79
C TYR A 142 -14.87 -5.21 -2.93
N ALA A 143 -15.08 -5.66 -4.16
CA ALA A 143 -14.47 -5.10 -5.35
C ALA A 143 -14.87 -3.63 -5.57
N GLU A 144 -16.16 -3.29 -5.40
CA GLU A 144 -16.67 -1.91 -5.50
C GLU A 144 -16.03 -1.00 -4.44
N TYR A 145 -15.82 -1.52 -3.22
CA TYR A 145 -15.10 -0.82 -2.16
C TYR A 145 -13.65 -0.51 -2.57
N CYS A 146 -12.89 -1.50 -3.02
CA CYS A 146 -11.50 -1.34 -3.46
C CYS A 146 -11.38 -0.38 -4.67
N ILE A 147 -12.30 -0.49 -5.65
CA ILE A 147 -12.40 0.45 -6.78
C ILE A 147 -12.59 1.89 -6.28
N ASN A 148 -13.48 2.09 -5.29
CA ASN A 148 -13.70 3.41 -4.72
C ASN A 148 -12.45 3.97 -4.03
N ASP A 149 -11.69 3.15 -3.30
CA ASP A 149 -10.44 3.56 -2.65
C ASP A 149 -9.37 3.99 -3.66
N VAL A 150 -9.23 3.29 -4.79
CA VAL A 150 -8.37 3.69 -5.91
C VAL A 150 -8.83 5.02 -6.51
N GLU A 151 -10.13 5.21 -6.74
CA GLU A 151 -10.68 6.48 -7.25
C GLU A 151 -10.41 7.65 -6.30
N LEU A 152 -10.61 7.45 -5.00
CA LEU A 152 -10.34 8.45 -3.98
C LEU A 152 -8.84 8.77 -3.91
N THR A 153 -7.97 7.75 -3.96
CA THR A 153 -6.52 7.90 -3.94
C THR A 153 -6.04 8.71 -5.15
N TYR A 154 -6.53 8.41 -6.35
CA TYR A 154 -6.18 9.15 -7.56
C TYR A 154 -6.67 10.61 -7.52
N LYS A 155 -7.92 10.84 -7.10
CA LYS A 155 -8.46 12.20 -6.91
C LYS A 155 -7.66 12.98 -5.86
N LEU A 156 -7.27 12.33 -4.77
CA LEU A 156 -6.45 12.93 -3.72
C LEU A 156 -5.07 13.31 -4.27
N PHE A 157 -4.42 12.44 -5.01
CA PHE A 157 -3.16 12.73 -5.68
C PHE A 157 -3.26 13.97 -6.58
N LYS A 158 -4.31 14.07 -7.42
CA LYS A 158 -4.54 15.26 -8.27
C LYS A 158 -4.75 16.56 -7.47
N LYS A 159 -5.17 16.47 -6.21
CA LYS A 159 -5.25 17.63 -5.30
C LYS A 159 -3.91 17.97 -4.67
N LEU A 160 -3.21 16.95 -4.14
CA LEU A 160 -1.96 17.14 -3.42
C LEU A 160 -0.79 17.52 -4.34
N SER A 161 -0.77 17.01 -5.57
CA SER A 161 0.31 17.27 -6.54
C SER A 161 0.38 18.72 -7.02
N LYS A 162 -0.70 19.51 -6.83
CA LYS A 162 -0.69 20.94 -7.23
C LYS A 162 0.30 21.73 -6.36
N GLY A 163 1.43 22.08 -6.96
CA GLY A 163 2.51 22.81 -6.28
C GLY A 163 3.33 21.96 -5.31
N PHE A 164 3.18 20.64 -5.33
CA PHE A 164 4.03 19.75 -4.53
C PHE A 164 5.43 19.67 -5.17
N PRO A 165 6.52 19.94 -4.41
CA PRO A 165 7.85 19.97 -4.98
C PRO A 165 8.29 18.60 -5.52
N LEU A 166 8.92 18.60 -6.70
CA LEU A 166 9.47 17.35 -7.26
C LEU A 166 10.54 16.73 -6.36
N SER A 167 11.36 17.57 -5.70
CA SER A 167 12.35 17.12 -4.72
C SER A 167 11.72 16.28 -3.60
N GLU A 168 10.55 16.70 -3.10
CA GLU A 168 9.84 15.97 -2.06
C GLU A 168 9.26 14.64 -2.58
N LEU A 169 8.77 14.62 -3.83
CA LEU A 169 8.37 13.36 -4.46
C LEU A 169 9.55 12.39 -4.59
N MET A 170 10.74 12.89 -4.93
CA MET A 170 11.96 12.08 -4.99
C MET A 170 12.37 11.52 -3.62
N VAL A 171 12.22 12.31 -2.55
CA VAL A 171 12.45 11.84 -1.18
C VAL A 171 11.45 10.77 -0.78
N ILE A 172 10.18 10.93 -1.14
CA ILE A 172 9.14 9.91 -0.91
C ILE A 172 9.49 8.61 -1.65
N ASP A 173 9.81 8.67 -2.95
CA ASP A 173 10.22 7.50 -3.74
C ASP A 173 11.43 6.79 -3.13
N GLN A 174 12.47 7.54 -2.78
CA GLN A 174 13.67 6.98 -2.17
C GLN A 174 13.36 6.30 -0.82
N THR A 175 12.53 6.94 0.00
CA THR A 175 12.12 6.37 1.31
C THR A 175 11.33 5.06 1.13
N LEU A 176 10.43 5.03 0.16
CA LEU A 176 9.68 3.82 -0.16
C LEU A 176 10.60 2.71 -0.69
N ARG A 177 11.58 3.05 -1.54
CA ARG A 177 12.57 2.08 -2.05
C ARG A 177 13.42 1.47 -0.96
N MET A 178 13.78 2.21 0.08
CA MET A 178 14.55 1.67 1.21
C MET A 178 13.85 0.47 1.86
N PHE A 179 12.51 0.43 1.82
CA PHE A 179 11.73 -0.69 2.35
C PHE A 179 11.34 -1.70 1.26
N ILE A 180 10.80 -1.22 0.14
CA ILE A 180 10.24 -2.08 -0.93
C ILE A 180 11.34 -2.79 -1.72
N ASN A 181 12.47 -2.11 -1.96
CA ASN A 181 13.63 -2.59 -2.72
C ASN A 181 14.92 -2.49 -1.89
N PRO A 182 15.03 -3.18 -0.74
CA PRO A 182 16.20 -3.06 0.12
C PRO A 182 17.47 -3.50 -0.64
N THR A 183 18.49 -2.66 -0.59
CA THR A 183 19.80 -2.90 -1.23
C THR A 183 20.90 -3.18 -0.22
N VAL A 184 20.57 -3.08 1.08
CA VAL A 184 21.49 -3.33 2.19
C VAL A 184 21.04 -4.59 2.93
N GLU A 185 21.96 -5.51 3.14
CA GLU A 185 21.73 -6.70 3.94
C GLU A 185 22.28 -6.52 5.35
N LEU A 186 21.54 -6.98 6.34
CA LEU A 186 21.94 -6.91 7.74
C LEU A 186 22.93 -8.04 8.06
N ASP A 187 24.14 -7.68 8.54
CA ASP A 187 25.04 -8.63 9.18
C ASP A 187 24.49 -9.01 10.56
N LYS A 188 23.69 -10.08 10.58
CA LYS A 188 23.00 -10.55 11.77
C LYS A 188 23.96 -11.04 12.84
N GLU A 189 25.05 -11.67 12.45
CA GLU A 189 26.03 -12.21 13.39
C GLU A 189 26.78 -11.09 14.13
N LEU A 190 27.25 -10.09 13.38
CA LEU A 190 27.87 -8.91 13.94
C LEU A 190 26.94 -8.17 14.89
N LEU A 191 25.64 -8.01 14.51
CA LEU A 191 24.64 -7.34 15.35
C LEU A 191 24.40 -8.09 16.66
N VAL A 192 24.27 -9.42 16.64
CA VAL A 192 24.04 -10.24 17.84
C VAL A 192 25.25 -10.18 18.78
N ASN A 193 26.46 -10.27 18.23
CA ASN A 193 27.71 -10.19 19.01
C ASN A 193 27.85 -8.81 19.66
N HIS A 194 27.59 -7.75 18.92
CA HIS A 194 27.62 -6.38 19.45
C HIS A 194 26.58 -6.16 20.56
N LEU A 195 25.36 -6.63 20.37
CA LEU A 195 24.28 -6.54 21.35
C LEU A 195 24.66 -7.29 22.65
N SER A 196 25.26 -8.46 22.53
CA SER A 196 25.73 -9.25 23.68
C SER A 196 26.83 -8.52 24.48
N SER A 197 27.77 -7.90 23.76
CA SER A 197 28.83 -7.09 24.37
C SER A 197 28.27 -5.88 25.11
N ILE A 198 27.32 -5.15 24.52
CA ILE A 198 26.68 -4.00 25.18
C ILE A 198 25.93 -4.44 26.45
N LYS A 199 25.19 -5.56 26.41
CA LYS A 199 24.46 -6.07 27.57
C LYS A 199 25.40 -6.44 28.69
N HIS A 200 26.52 -7.09 28.38
CA HIS A 200 27.55 -7.43 29.38
C HIS A 200 28.14 -6.18 30.04
N ASN A 201 28.53 -5.18 29.26
CA ASN A 201 29.12 -3.93 29.76
C ASN A 201 28.16 -3.09 30.62
N LYS A 202 26.84 -3.24 30.45
CA LYS A 202 25.83 -2.55 31.27
C LYS A 202 25.55 -3.24 32.62
N GLN A 203 26.01 -4.48 32.81
CA GLN A 203 25.84 -5.25 34.03
C GLN A 203 27.04 -5.15 34.97
N GLN A 204 28.13 -4.55 34.49
CA GLN A 204 29.29 -4.15 35.28
C GLN A 204 29.13 -2.70 35.80
#